data_7600c8ea4c3992af9f8ca1837be7039d
#
_entry.id   7600c8ea4c3992af9f8ca1837be7039d
#
_cell.length_a   1.000
_cell.length_b   1.000
_cell.length_c   1.000
_cell.angle_alpha   90.00
_cell.angle_beta   90.00
_cell.angle_gamma   90.00
#
_symmetry.space_group_name_H-M   'P 1'
#
loop_
_entity.id
_entity.type
_entity.pdbx_description
1 polymer ?
#
loop_
_entity_poly.entity_id
_entity_poly.type
_entity_poly.pdbx_seq_one_letter_code
_entity_poly.pdbx_strand_id
1 'polypeptide(L)'
;IKAMIEEDMALFATDKFNICADETFDLGKGKSKPLADEKGVHRLYIDYVKELCEFLVAKGKKPMFWGDIICAQPELIKELPEETVCLTWGYAAEQREHEAKVMAEAGARQYLCPGVGGWNQWMNLVENSYKNIARMCGYARKYHAEGVLNTDWGDCGHINQPDFSLPGMIYGAVFSWGEDTDRFEELNEQISRLAYGDRSGKFVSYMAKTAECSIFDWWDANVV
;
A
#
# COMPACT_ATOMS: atom_id res chain seq x y z
N ILE A 1 18.44 -13.30 6.69
CA ILE A 1 17.11 -13.03 6.08
C ILE A 1 16.47 -14.34 5.59
N LYS A 2 17.09 -15.15 4.71
CA LYS A 2 16.48 -16.40 4.20
C LYS A 2 16.03 -17.34 5.31
N ALA A 3 16.79 -17.50 6.40
CA ALA A 3 16.38 -18.33 7.55
C ALA A 3 15.12 -17.76 8.24
N MET A 4 15.01 -16.43 8.38
CA MET A 4 13.80 -15.79 8.92
C MET A 4 12.60 -16.04 8.00
N ILE A 5 12.78 -15.88 6.68
CA ILE A 5 11.72 -16.18 5.71
C ILE A 5 11.24 -17.63 5.81
N GLU A 6 12.15 -18.59 5.98
CA GLU A 6 11.80 -20.01 6.14
C GLU A 6 10.97 -20.26 7.42
N GLU A 7 11.35 -19.61 8.50
CA GLU A 7 10.66 -19.69 9.79
C GLU A 7 9.24 -19.11 9.67
N ASP A 8 9.10 -17.92 9.09
CA ASP A 8 7.80 -17.25 8.87
C ASP A 8 6.91 -18.02 7.89
N MET A 9 7.47 -18.55 6.79
CA MET A 9 6.69 -19.33 5.83
C MET A 9 5.98 -20.55 6.45
N ALA A 10 6.56 -21.14 7.48
CA ALA A 10 5.97 -22.29 8.16
C ALA A 10 4.71 -21.96 8.97
N LEU A 11 4.51 -20.67 9.29
CA LEU A 11 3.38 -20.21 10.11
C LEU A 11 2.10 -19.96 9.27
N PHE A 12 2.22 -19.84 7.94
CA PHE A 12 1.12 -19.43 7.08
C PHE A 12 0.85 -20.45 5.98
N ALA A 13 -0.43 -20.76 5.78
CA ALA A 13 -0.89 -21.66 4.72
C ALA A 13 -0.88 -21.04 3.31
N THR A 14 -0.74 -19.71 3.20
CA THR A 14 -0.74 -19.00 1.92
C THR A 14 0.47 -19.36 1.05
N ASP A 15 0.28 -19.33 -0.27
CA ASP A 15 1.37 -19.42 -1.24
C ASP A 15 2.06 -18.06 -1.53
N LYS A 16 1.51 -16.95 -1.01
CA LYS A 16 2.06 -15.60 -1.19
C LYS A 16 2.96 -15.22 -0.03
N PHE A 17 4.09 -14.58 -0.32
CA PHE A 17 5.01 -14.08 0.69
C PHE A 17 5.54 -12.69 0.29
N ASN A 18 5.30 -11.68 1.14
CA ASN A 18 5.78 -10.33 0.93
C ASN A 18 7.15 -10.15 1.60
N ILE A 19 8.17 -9.81 0.81
CA ILE A 19 9.53 -9.50 1.29
C ILE A 19 9.72 -8.03 1.66
N CYS A 20 8.67 -7.21 1.55
CA CYS A 20 8.68 -5.76 1.72
C CYS A 20 9.59 -5.06 0.69
N ALA A 21 10.82 -4.69 1.02
CA ALA A 21 11.83 -4.10 0.14
C ALA A 21 11.51 -2.68 -0.36
N ASP A 22 10.68 -1.94 0.38
CA ASP A 22 10.34 -0.54 0.17
C ASP A 22 11.33 0.40 0.86
N GLU A 23 11.29 1.68 0.48
CA GLU A 23 11.93 2.80 1.16
C GLU A 23 13.42 2.58 1.52
N THR A 24 14.17 2.01 0.60
CA THR A 24 15.57 1.61 0.81
C THR A 24 16.54 2.82 0.83
N PHE A 25 16.26 3.82 1.68
CA PHE A 25 16.97 5.10 1.73
C PHE A 25 18.47 5.00 2.01
N ASP A 26 18.92 3.92 2.65
CA ASP A 26 20.34 3.69 2.99
C ASP A 26 21.07 2.80 1.98
N LEU A 27 20.35 2.27 0.99
CA LEU A 27 20.98 1.45 -0.05
C LEU A 27 21.98 2.28 -0.86
N GLY A 28 23.15 1.75 -1.06
CA GLY A 28 24.25 2.47 -1.72
C GLY A 28 25.00 3.46 -0.83
N LYS A 29 24.68 3.46 0.49
CA LYS A 29 25.42 4.23 1.50
C LYS A 29 26.22 3.28 2.40
N GLY A 30 27.11 3.83 3.22
CA GLY A 30 27.89 3.03 4.17
C GLY A 30 28.69 1.92 3.49
N LYS A 31 28.55 0.69 3.96
CA LYS A 31 29.30 -0.47 3.46
C LYS A 31 28.96 -0.87 2.02
N SER A 32 27.77 -0.59 1.55
CA SER A 32 27.35 -0.89 0.17
C SER A 32 27.77 0.16 -0.85
N LYS A 33 28.30 1.31 -0.40
CA LYS A 33 28.67 2.43 -1.28
C LYS A 33 29.64 2.05 -2.40
N PRO A 34 30.76 1.35 -2.17
CA PRO A 34 31.69 1.02 -3.24
C PRO A 34 31.03 0.18 -4.35
N LEU A 35 30.14 -0.75 -3.97
CA LEU A 35 29.43 -1.58 -4.92
C LEU A 35 28.34 -0.80 -5.67
N ALA A 36 27.71 0.15 -5.01
CA ALA A 36 26.75 1.05 -5.64
C ALA A 36 27.42 2.04 -6.62
N ASP A 37 28.60 2.51 -6.30
CA ASP A 37 29.41 3.38 -7.19
C ASP A 37 29.83 2.61 -8.47
N GLU A 38 30.07 1.28 -8.36
CA GLU A 38 30.44 0.42 -9.49
C GLU A 38 29.24 0.02 -10.34
N LYS A 39 28.14 -0.46 -9.70
CA LYS A 39 27.01 -1.11 -10.39
C LYS A 39 25.78 -0.23 -10.54
N GLY A 40 25.68 0.84 -9.76
CA GLY A 40 24.47 1.62 -9.60
C GLY A 40 23.52 1.07 -8.51
N VAL A 41 22.81 1.97 -7.84
CA VAL A 41 21.92 1.63 -6.71
C VAL A 41 20.76 0.73 -7.15
N HIS A 42 20.13 1.02 -8.30
CA HIS A 42 19.02 0.22 -8.82
C HIS A 42 19.45 -1.21 -9.17
N ARG A 43 20.67 -1.39 -9.72
CA ARG A 43 21.21 -2.73 -9.98
C ARG A 43 21.43 -3.50 -8.68
N LEU A 44 21.92 -2.83 -7.65
CA LEU A 44 22.12 -3.43 -6.35
C LEU A 44 20.78 -3.88 -5.73
N TYR A 45 19.75 -3.04 -5.86
CA TYR A 45 18.41 -3.33 -5.40
C TYR A 45 17.84 -4.57 -6.09
N ILE A 46 17.82 -4.56 -7.42
CA ILE A 46 17.18 -5.64 -8.19
C ILE A 46 17.88 -6.96 -8.03
N ASP A 47 19.23 -6.98 -7.96
CA ASP A 47 20.00 -8.21 -7.73
C ASP A 47 19.60 -8.87 -6.41
N TYR A 48 19.41 -8.08 -5.35
CA TYR A 48 19.02 -8.57 -4.04
C TYR A 48 17.56 -9.04 -4.00
N VAL A 49 16.64 -8.25 -4.54
CA VAL A 49 15.21 -8.62 -4.64
C VAL A 49 15.06 -9.90 -5.46
N LYS A 50 15.76 -10.02 -6.58
CA LYS A 50 15.78 -11.21 -7.41
C LYS A 50 16.22 -12.46 -6.65
N GLU A 51 17.32 -12.36 -5.89
CA GLU A 51 17.83 -13.48 -5.09
C GLU A 51 16.79 -13.99 -4.08
N LEU A 52 16.03 -13.07 -3.45
CA LEU A 52 14.97 -13.44 -2.51
C LEU A 52 13.73 -14.01 -3.22
N CYS A 53 13.35 -13.43 -4.37
CA CYS A 53 12.24 -13.95 -5.16
C CYS A 53 12.52 -15.35 -5.69
N GLU A 54 13.71 -15.61 -6.26
CA GLU A 54 14.12 -16.93 -6.70
C GLU A 54 14.14 -17.95 -5.56
N PHE A 55 14.61 -17.55 -4.38
CA PHE A 55 14.57 -18.39 -3.19
C PHE A 55 13.14 -18.76 -2.79
N LEU A 56 12.20 -17.83 -2.82
CA LEU A 56 10.79 -18.06 -2.52
C LEU A 56 10.12 -18.98 -3.54
N VAL A 57 10.36 -18.75 -4.83
CA VAL A 57 9.82 -19.59 -5.91
C VAL A 57 10.35 -21.03 -5.79
N ALA A 58 11.64 -21.22 -5.47
CA ALA A 58 12.20 -22.55 -5.20
C ALA A 58 11.55 -23.27 -4.01
N LYS A 59 10.89 -22.53 -3.10
CA LYS A 59 10.11 -23.05 -1.98
C LYS A 59 8.61 -23.17 -2.29
N GLY A 60 8.19 -22.95 -3.55
CA GLY A 60 6.79 -23.00 -3.98
C GLY A 60 5.95 -21.80 -3.56
N LYS A 61 6.58 -20.69 -3.21
CA LYS A 61 5.88 -19.45 -2.87
C LYS A 61 5.85 -18.46 -4.04
N LYS A 62 4.87 -17.56 -4.03
CA LYS A 62 4.75 -16.43 -4.95
C LYS A 62 5.29 -15.18 -4.25
N PRO A 63 6.43 -14.64 -4.67
CA PRO A 63 7.00 -13.45 -4.06
C PRO A 63 6.13 -12.22 -4.28
N MET A 64 6.06 -11.35 -3.27
CA MET A 64 5.49 -10.02 -3.35
C MET A 64 6.51 -9.02 -2.79
N PHE A 65 6.51 -7.78 -3.29
CA PHE A 65 7.34 -6.69 -2.77
C PHE A 65 6.73 -5.33 -3.10
N TRP A 66 7.07 -4.29 -2.31
CA TRP A 66 6.57 -2.94 -2.54
C TRP A 66 7.29 -2.27 -3.70
N GLY A 67 6.53 -1.60 -4.57
CA GLY A 67 6.97 -1.18 -5.91
C GLY A 67 7.58 0.20 -6.02
N ASP A 68 7.75 0.96 -4.94
CA ASP A 68 8.23 2.35 -4.98
C ASP A 68 9.62 2.49 -5.64
N ILE A 69 10.54 1.60 -5.33
CA ILE A 69 11.92 1.66 -5.89
C ILE A 69 11.94 1.24 -7.36
N ILE A 70 11.28 0.14 -7.70
CA ILE A 70 11.33 -0.40 -9.08
C ILE A 70 10.56 0.47 -10.08
N CYS A 71 9.57 1.25 -9.64
CA CYS A 71 8.85 2.18 -10.50
C CYS A 71 9.75 3.24 -11.16
N ALA A 72 10.95 3.49 -10.63
CA ALA A 72 11.94 4.36 -11.27
C ALA A 72 12.63 3.71 -12.48
N GLN A 73 12.67 2.37 -12.55
CA GLN A 73 13.22 1.57 -13.67
C GLN A 73 12.35 0.33 -13.88
N PRO A 74 11.12 0.51 -14.37
CA PRO A 74 10.10 -0.56 -14.40
C PRO A 74 10.48 -1.72 -15.32
N GLU A 75 11.38 -1.52 -16.28
CA GLU A 75 11.89 -2.58 -17.16
C GLU A 75 12.62 -3.70 -16.40
N LEU A 76 13.17 -3.40 -15.22
CA LEU A 76 13.86 -4.38 -14.39
C LEU A 76 12.93 -5.46 -13.81
N ILE A 77 11.62 -5.24 -13.84
CA ILE A 77 10.64 -6.25 -13.41
C ILE A 77 10.79 -7.56 -14.21
N LYS A 78 11.22 -7.47 -15.46
CA LYS A 78 11.44 -8.63 -16.34
C LYS A 78 12.59 -9.53 -15.93
N GLU A 79 13.42 -9.08 -15.02
CA GLU A 79 14.53 -9.87 -14.49
C GLU A 79 14.11 -10.71 -13.27
N LEU A 80 12.94 -10.43 -12.70
CA LEU A 80 12.38 -11.18 -11.59
C LEU A 80 11.63 -12.42 -12.09
N PRO A 81 11.43 -13.45 -11.24
CA PRO A 81 10.59 -14.60 -11.58
C PRO A 81 9.17 -14.14 -11.98
N GLU A 82 8.55 -14.83 -12.93
CA GLU A 82 7.24 -14.50 -13.50
C GLU A 82 6.13 -14.50 -12.42
N GLU A 83 6.29 -15.30 -11.38
CA GLU A 83 5.35 -15.39 -10.25
C GLU A 83 5.36 -14.16 -9.35
N THR A 84 6.35 -13.27 -9.50
CA THR A 84 6.54 -12.10 -8.63
C THR A 84 5.45 -11.06 -8.84
N VAL A 85 4.86 -10.59 -7.74
CA VAL A 85 3.82 -9.56 -7.74
C VAL A 85 4.37 -8.27 -7.13
N CYS A 86 4.25 -7.18 -7.88
CA CYS A 86 4.59 -5.83 -7.41
C CYS A 86 3.39 -5.22 -6.68
N LEU A 87 3.61 -4.64 -5.49
CA LEU A 87 2.64 -3.92 -4.70
C LEU A 87 2.81 -2.43 -4.97
N THR A 88 2.02 -1.89 -5.88
CA THR A 88 2.08 -0.48 -6.30
C THR A 88 1.22 0.36 -5.37
N TRP A 89 1.85 1.11 -4.47
CA TRP A 89 1.17 1.86 -3.42
C TRP A 89 1.13 3.37 -3.67
N GLY A 90 0.14 4.03 -3.04
CA GLY A 90 0.02 5.48 -3.05
C GLY A 90 -1.25 5.93 -2.33
N TYR A 91 -1.16 7.01 -1.53
CA TYR A 91 -2.15 7.33 -0.49
C TYR A 91 -2.77 8.71 -0.63
N ALA A 92 -2.37 9.50 -1.63
CA ALA A 92 -2.94 10.82 -1.86
C ALA A 92 -4.37 10.73 -2.44
N ALA A 93 -5.26 11.63 -2.03
CA ALA A 93 -6.59 11.76 -2.64
C ALA A 93 -6.50 11.92 -4.16
N GLU A 94 -5.52 12.71 -4.62
CA GLU A 94 -5.24 12.95 -6.05
C GLU A 94 -4.07 12.07 -6.56
N GLN A 95 -4.01 10.80 -6.08
CA GLN A 95 -2.97 9.86 -6.52
C GLN A 95 -2.93 9.78 -8.04
N ARG A 96 -1.74 9.99 -8.60
CA ARG A 96 -1.52 9.89 -10.05
C ARG A 96 -1.49 8.43 -10.49
N GLU A 97 -1.85 8.20 -11.75
CA GLU A 97 -1.84 6.84 -12.31
C GLU A 97 -0.45 6.36 -12.78
N HIS A 98 0.55 7.23 -12.68
CA HIS A 98 1.87 7.03 -13.30
C HIS A 98 2.49 5.69 -12.93
N GLU A 99 2.60 5.39 -11.63
CA GLU A 99 3.23 4.17 -11.13
C GLU A 99 2.47 2.91 -11.60
N ALA A 100 1.15 2.92 -11.48
CA ALA A 100 0.30 1.82 -11.95
C ALA A 100 0.46 1.58 -13.47
N LYS A 101 0.54 2.68 -14.23
CA LYS A 101 0.68 2.65 -15.68
C LYS A 101 2.03 2.09 -16.12
N VAL A 102 3.15 2.64 -15.60
CA VAL A 102 4.49 2.21 -16.04
C VAL A 102 4.77 0.76 -15.66
N MET A 103 4.26 0.29 -14.53
CA MET A 103 4.37 -1.11 -14.13
C MET A 103 3.54 -2.03 -15.06
N ALA A 104 2.32 -1.62 -15.42
CA ALA A 104 1.51 -2.37 -16.38
C ALA A 104 2.17 -2.43 -17.77
N GLU A 105 2.69 -1.29 -18.27
CA GLU A 105 3.40 -1.21 -19.55
C GLU A 105 4.70 -2.06 -19.56
N ALA A 106 5.35 -2.20 -18.41
CA ALA A 106 6.50 -3.09 -18.25
C ALA A 106 6.11 -4.58 -18.19
N GLY A 107 4.82 -4.90 -18.07
CA GLY A 107 4.32 -6.27 -17.97
C GLY A 107 4.36 -6.84 -16.56
N ALA A 108 4.41 -5.99 -15.52
CA ALA A 108 4.39 -6.44 -14.15
C ALA A 108 3.03 -7.04 -13.76
N ARG A 109 3.06 -8.12 -13.01
CA ARG A 109 1.94 -8.53 -12.19
C ARG A 109 1.87 -7.59 -11.00
N GLN A 110 0.73 -6.95 -10.77
CA GLN A 110 0.65 -5.95 -9.70
C GLN A 110 -0.66 -6.00 -8.93
N TYR A 111 -0.60 -5.62 -7.65
CA TYR A 111 -1.74 -5.18 -6.86
C TYR A 111 -1.63 -3.67 -6.64
N LEU A 112 -2.76 -2.97 -6.71
CA LEU A 112 -2.83 -1.56 -6.34
C LEU A 112 -3.12 -1.45 -4.84
N CYS A 113 -2.33 -0.63 -4.15
CA CYS A 113 -2.36 -0.56 -2.69
C CYS A 113 -2.72 0.86 -2.23
N PRO A 114 -4.04 1.17 -2.13
CA PRO A 114 -4.52 2.38 -1.45
C PRO A 114 -4.40 2.26 0.06
N GLY A 115 -4.78 3.31 0.79
CA GLY A 115 -4.74 3.29 2.24
C GLY A 115 -5.89 3.99 2.94
N VAL A 116 -6.17 3.56 4.17
CA VAL A 116 -7.26 4.09 5.00
C VAL A 116 -6.93 5.42 5.69
N GLY A 117 -5.66 5.90 5.58
CA GLY A 117 -5.24 7.20 6.04
C GLY A 117 -5.28 7.40 7.56
N GLY A 118 -4.97 6.37 8.34
CA GLY A 118 -5.00 6.41 9.80
C GLY A 118 -3.63 6.65 10.46
N TRP A 119 -2.55 6.26 9.80
CA TRP A 119 -1.19 6.40 10.33
C TRP A 119 -0.76 7.85 10.42
N ASN A 120 -0.04 8.18 11.49
CA ASN A 120 0.42 9.53 11.81
C ASN A 120 -0.71 10.58 11.96
N GLN A 121 -1.97 10.15 12.12
CA GLN A 121 -3.12 11.05 12.22
C GLN A 121 -3.81 10.94 13.58
N TRP A 122 -4.35 12.05 14.06
CA TRP A 122 -5.23 12.09 15.25
C TRP A 122 -6.61 11.48 14.96
N MET A 123 -7.05 11.63 13.72
CA MET A 123 -8.30 11.12 13.15
C MET A 123 -8.02 10.71 11.72
N ASN A 124 -8.52 9.54 11.29
CA ASN A 124 -8.35 9.10 9.91
C ASN A 124 -8.81 10.16 8.90
N LEU A 125 -8.03 10.34 7.86
CA LEU A 125 -8.31 11.25 6.75
C LEU A 125 -9.41 10.67 5.85
N VAL A 126 -10.66 10.68 6.36
CA VAL A 126 -11.81 9.94 5.78
C VAL A 126 -12.06 10.30 4.32
N GLU A 127 -12.09 11.60 3.98
CA GLU A 127 -12.33 12.04 2.61
C GLU A 127 -11.15 11.72 1.68
N ASN A 128 -9.90 11.89 2.17
CA ASN A 128 -8.71 11.48 1.43
C ASN A 128 -8.74 9.98 1.13
N SER A 129 -9.06 9.16 2.13
CA SER A 129 -9.16 7.70 2.00
C SER A 129 -10.20 7.31 0.96
N TYR A 130 -11.38 7.90 1.02
CA TYR A 130 -12.45 7.66 0.04
C TYR A 130 -11.96 7.92 -1.38
N LYS A 131 -11.42 9.12 -1.65
CA LYS A 131 -10.94 9.52 -2.96
C LYS A 131 -9.77 8.66 -3.44
N ASN A 132 -8.82 8.40 -2.55
CA ASN A 132 -7.66 7.55 -2.86
C ASN A 132 -8.07 6.13 -3.23
N ILE A 133 -8.87 5.48 -2.38
CA ILE A 133 -9.29 4.09 -2.58
C ILE A 133 -10.13 3.94 -3.86
N ALA A 134 -11.10 4.84 -4.08
CA ALA A 134 -11.91 4.85 -5.30
C ALA A 134 -11.03 4.96 -6.55
N ARG A 135 -10.07 5.89 -6.53
CA ARG A 135 -9.13 6.15 -7.63
C ARG A 135 -8.22 4.96 -7.90
N MET A 136 -7.60 4.40 -6.85
CA MET A 136 -6.70 3.25 -6.98
C MET A 136 -7.44 1.99 -7.44
N CYS A 137 -8.67 1.75 -6.99
CA CYS A 137 -9.52 0.69 -7.52
C CYS A 137 -9.85 0.92 -9.02
N GLY A 138 -10.08 2.17 -9.42
CA GLY A 138 -10.24 2.55 -10.84
C GLY A 138 -9.00 2.23 -11.66
N TYR A 139 -7.81 2.54 -11.16
CA TYR A 139 -6.54 2.19 -11.81
C TYR A 139 -6.32 0.69 -11.88
N ALA A 140 -6.68 -0.06 -10.83
CA ALA A 140 -6.58 -1.52 -10.83
C ALA A 140 -7.38 -2.12 -12.00
N ARG A 141 -8.60 -1.66 -12.23
CA ARG A 141 -9.41 -2.07 -13.40
C ARG A 141 -8.79 -1.62 -14.71
N LYS A 142 -8.42 -0.34 -14.82
CA LYS A 142 -7.86 0.27 -16.04
C LYS A 142 -6.60 -0.43 -16.52
N TYR A 143 -5.74 -0.83 -15.60
CA TYR A 143 -4.43 -1.43 -15.88
C TYR A 143 -4.40 -2.95 -15.64
N HIS A 144 -5.56 -3.57 -15.48
CA HIS A 144 -5.71 -5.03 -15.32
C HIS A 144 -4.84 -5.59 -14.19
N ALA A 145 -4.74 -4.87 -13.07
CA ALA A 145 -4.07 -5.38 -11.88
C ALA A 145 -4.75 -6.66 -11.36
N GLU A 146 -3.99 -7.55 -10.73
CA GLU A 146 -4.52 -8.80 -10.19
C GLU A 146 -5.45 -8.59 -8.99
N GLY A 147 -5.34 -7.43 -8.33
CA GLY A 147 -6.18 -7.12 -7.18
C GLY A 147 -5.86 -5.77 -6.55
N VAL A 148 -6.53 -5.54 -5.44
CA VAL A 148 -6.33 -4.38 -4.56
C VAL A 148 -5.97 -4.88 -3.18
N LEU A 149 -4.94 -4.28 -2.57
CA LEU A 149 -4.55 -4.49 -1.19
C LEU A 149 -4.73 -3.17 -0.44
N ASN A 150 -5.88 -2.98 0.21
CA ASN A 150 -6.14 -1.79 1.00
C ASN A 150 -5.34 -1.84 2.30
N THR A 151 -4.55 -0.80 2.57
CA THR A 151 -3.57 -0.81 3.67
C THR A 151 -4.01 0.07 4.84
N ASP A 152 -3.62 -0.35 6.03
CA ASP A 152 -3.71 0.43 7.28
C ASP A 152 -2.36 0.32 8.01
N TRP A 153 -1.59 1.40 7.98
CA TRP A 153 -0.26 1.45 8.57
C TRP A 153 -0.31 1.95 10.02
N GLY A 154 0.62 1.49 10.82
CA GLY A 154 0.72 1.84 12.24
C GLY A 154 1.99 2.63 12.57
N ASP A 155 2.42 3.54 11.70
CA ASP A 155 3.63 4.33 11.84
C ASP A 155 3.67 5.07 13.17
N CYS A 156 4.88 5.22 13.73
CA CYS A 156 5.12 5.95 14.98
C CYS A 156 4.20 5.54 16.15
N GLY A 157 3.76 4.27 16.19
CA GLY A 157 2.97 3.72 17.28
C GLY A 157 1.46 3.83 17.13
N HIS A 158 0.94 4.33 16.01
CA HIS A 158 -0.49 4.37 15.67
C HIS A 158 -1.39 4.86 16.81
N ILE A 159 -1.35 6.14 17.09
CA ILE A 159 -2.00 6.74 18.28
C ILE A 159 -3.52 6.89 18.17
N ASN A 160 -4.11 6.87 16.99
CA ASN A 160 -5.55 7.01 16.83
C ASN A 160 -6.29 5.69 17.16
N GLN A 161 -7.60 5.75 17.25
CA GLN A 161 -8.42 4.58 17.53
C GLN A 161 -8.49 3.68 16.29
N PRO A 162 -8.16 2.38 16.39
CA PRO A 162 -8.20 1.45 15.24
C PRO A 162 -9.57 1.40 14.55
N ASP A 163 -10.66 1.56 15.30
CA ASP A 163 -12.01 1.58 14.73
C ASP A 163 -12.25 2.75 13.76
N PHE A 164 -11.43 3.79 13.80
CA PHE A 164 -11.52 4.89 12.84
C PHE A 164 -11.06 4.51 11.42
N SER A 165 -10.36 3.39 11.28
CA SER A 165 -10.00 2.82 9.97
C SER A 165 -11.15 2.08 9.28
N LEU A 166 -12.22 1.75 10.01
CA LEU A 166 -13.35 0.98 9.48
C LEU A 166 -14.02 1.62 8.25
N PRO A 167 -14.25 2.94 8.18
CA PRO A 167 -14.76 3.55 6.94
C PRO A 167 -13.88 3.27 5.73
N GLY A 168 -12.56 3.45 5.85
CA GLY A 168 -11.60 3.15 4.77
C GLY A 168 -11.58 1.68 4.37
N MET A 169 -11.71 0.75 5.33
CA MET A 169 -11.82 -0.68 5.03
C MET A 169 -13.11 -0.98 4.23
N ILE A 170 -14.24 -0.37 4.61
CA ILE A 170 -15.51 -0.54 3.90
C ILE A 170 -15.44 0.08 2.50
N TYR A 171 -14.82 1.26 2.33
CA TYR A 171 -14.61 1.85 1.00
C TYR A 171 -13.79 0.91 0.10
N GLY A 172 -12.73 0.28 0.65
CA GLY A 172 -11.95 -0.72 -0.07
C GLY A 172 -12.80 -1.89 -0.54
N ALA A 173 -13.68 -2.42 0.31
CA ALA A 173 -14.60 -3.48 -0.05
C ALA A 173 -15.60 -3.03 -1.14
N VAL A 174 -16.20 -1.85 -0.99
CA VAL A 174 -17.19 -1.32 -1.95
C VAL A 174 -16.57 -1.09 -3.32
N PHE A 175 -15.42 -0.40 -3.38
CA PHE A 175 -14.83 0.00 -4.66
C PHE A 175 -14.03 -1.10 -5.35
N SER A 176 -13.60 -2.15 -4.64
CA SER A 176 -13.02 -3.32 -5.29
C SER A 176 -14.08 -4.15 -6.05
N TRP A 177 -15.35 -4.07 -5.66
CA TRP A 177 -16.47 -4.75 -6.33
C TRP A 177 -17.24 -3.84 -7.30
N GLY A 178 -17.48 -2.57 -6.89
CA GLY A 178 -18.32 -1.62 -7.62
C GLY A 178 -17.51 -0.53 -8.31
N GLU A 179 -18.15 0.13 -9.30
CA GLU A 179 -17.54 1.22 -10.05
C GLU A 179 -18.14 2.60 -9.70
N ASP A 180 -19.28 2.62 -9.02
CA ASP A 180 -19.93 3.86 -8.62
C ASP A 180 -19.19 4.50 -7.45
N THR A 181 -18.51 5.59 -7.74
CA THR A 181 -17.68 6.36 -6.79
C THR A 181 -18.30 7.70 -6.38
N ASP A 182 -19.53 8.00 -6.78
CA ASP A 182 -20.24 9.23 -6.36
C ASP A 182 -21.24 8.96 -5.24
N ARG A 183 -20.75 8.36 -4.14
CA ARG A 183 -21.59 7.90 -3.02
C ARG A 183 -21.03 8.26 -1.65
N PHE A 184 -20.23 9.32 -1.55
CA PHE A 184 -19.52 9.65 -0.31
C PHE A 184 -20.47 9.82 0.88
N GLU A 185 -21.46 10.71 0.75
CA GLU A 185 -22.40 10.99 1.82
C GLU A 185 -23.30 9.78 2.15
N GLU A 186 -23.76 9.06 1.12
CA GLU A 186 -24.59 7.87 1.31
C GLU A 186 -23.83 6.78 2.06
N LEU A 187 -22.61 6.47 1.66
CA LEU A 187 -21.79 5.46 2.32
C LEU A 187 -21.48 5.86 3.76
N ASN A 188 -21.15 7.12 3.99
CA ASN A 188 -20.87 7.63 5.35
C ASN A 188 -22.10 7.51 6.26
N GLU A 189 -23.30 7.80 5.76
CA GLU A 189 -24.52 7.60 6.51
C GLU A 189 -24.75 6.10 6.81
N GLN A 190 -24.61 5.23 5.82
CA GLN A 190 -24.78 3.78 5.99
C GLN A 190 -23.75 3.22 6.99
N ILE A 191 -22.48 3.58 6.89
CA ILE A 191 -21.42 3.15 7.81
C ILE A 191 -21.72 3.64 9.23
N SER A 192 -22.12 4.91 9.39
CA SER A 192 -22.51 5.46 10.69
C SER A 192 -23.59 4.64 11.35
N ARG A 193 -24.65 4.28 10.61
CA ARG A 193 -25.78 3.52 11.13
C ARG A 193 -25.45 2.06 11.40
N LEU A 194 -24.81 1.39 10.43
CA LEU A 194 -24.66 -0.07 10.44
C LEU A 194 -23.42 -0.52 11.22
N ALA A 195 -22.30 0.18 11.09
CA ALA A 195 -21.05 -0.19 11.73
C ALA A 195 -20.86 0.43 13.12
N TYR A 196 -21.29 1.69 13.29
CA TYR A 196 -21.13 2.40 14.57
C TYR A 196 -22.43 2.47 15.41
N GLY A 197 -23.58 2.03 14.87
CA GLY A 197 -24.85 2.10 15.57
C GLY A 197 -25.40 3.52 15.79
N ASP A 198 -24.84 4.50 15.06
CA ASP A 198 -25.28 5.89 15.17
C ASP A 198 -26.61 6.11 14.45
N ARG A 199 -27.68 6.29 15.24
CA ARG A 199 -29.04 6.52 14.71
C ARG A 199 -29.17 7.80 13.90
N SER A 200 -28.32 8.80 14.14
CA SER A 200 -28.32 10.05 13.35
C SER A 200 -27.75 9.85 11.94
N GLY A 201 -26.90 8.85 11.73
CA GLY A 201 -26.18 8.59 10.48
C GLY A 201 -25.08 9.61 10.17
N LYS A 202 -24.56 10.33 11.17
CA LYS A 202 -23.65 11.47 10.98
C LYS A 202 -22.23 11.25 11.50
N PHE A 203 -21.99 10.16 12.21
CA PHE A 203 -20.72 9.94 12.90
C PHE A 203 -19.53 10.02 11.93
N VAL A 204 -19.56 9.30 10.81
CA VAL A 204 -18.46 9.29 9.85
C VAL A 204 -18.28 10.66 9.16
N SER A 205 -19.37 11.37 8.87
CA SER A 205 -19.30 12.74 8.34
C SER A 205 -18.69 13.72 9.34
N TYR A 206 -18.90 13.51 10.65
CA TYR A 206 -18.21 14.29 11.68
C TYR A 206 -16.75 13.91 11.82
N MET A 207 -16.39 12.63 11.68
CA MET A 207 -14.99 12.19 11.62
C MET A 207 -14.26 12.92 10.48
N ALA A 208 -14.83 12.93 9.26
CA ALA A 208 -14.26 13.62 8.12
C ALA A 208 -13.98 15.10 8.44
N LYS A 209 -14.98 15.82 8.96
CA LYS A 209 -14.83 17.23 9.33
C LYS A 209 -13.82 17.46 10.46
N THR A 210 -13.72 16.54 11.40
CA THR A 210 -12.75 16.64 12.50
C THR A 210 -11.32 16.47 11.97
N ALA A 211 -11.11 15.55 11.05
CA ALA A 211 -9.81 15.35 10.40
C ALA A 211 -9.32 16.62 9.67
N GLU A 212 -10.23 17.35 9.00
CA GLU A 212 -9.92 18.63 8.34
C GLU A 212 -9.48 19.74 9.30
N CYS A 213 -9.83 19.64 10.58
CA CYS A 213 -9.44 20.62 11.60
C CYS A 213 -8.01 20.41 12.11
N SER A 214 -7.33 19.32 11.79
CA SER A 214 -5.95 19.07 12.19
C SER A 214 -4.99 20.05 11.53
N ILE A 215 -4.24 20.80 12.35
CA ILE A 215 -3.22 21.77 11.90
C ILE A 215 -1.80 21.18 11.99
N PHE A 216 -1.66 20.05 12.61
CA PHE A 216 -0.43 19.23 12.67
C PHE A 216 -0.85 17.77 12.87
N ASP A 217 0.00 16.85 12.45
CA ASP A 217 -0.21 15.41 12.59
C ASP A 217 0.67 14.81 13.70
N TRP A 218 0.58 13.49 13.89
CA TRP A 218 1.40 12.81 14.89
C TRP A 218 2.89 12.73 14.49
N TRP A 219 3.19 12.72 13.21
CA TRP A 219 4.57 12.80 12.75
C TRP A 219 5.21 14.11 13.20
N ASP A 220 4.53 15.24 12.98
CA ASP A 220 5.00 16.55 13.43
C ASP A 220 5.28 16.58 14.93
N ALA A 221 4.43 15.91 15.73
CA ALA A 221 4.61 15.83 17.17
C ALA A 221 5.78 14.93 17.61
N ASN A 222 6.22 13.98 16.79
CA ASN A 222 7.34 13.08 17.11
C ASN A 222 8.71 13.62 16.69
N VAL A 223 8.77 14.54 15.75
CA VAL A 223 10.03 15.01 15.13
C VAL A 223 10.56 16.28 15.79
N VAL A 224 9.85 16.83 16.79
CA VAL A 224 10.24 18.05 17.51
C VAL A 224 11.21 17.76 18.66
#